data_391791cb5f2d98598a257bfa940542e9
#
_entry.id   391791cb5f2d98598a257bfa940542e9
#
_cell.length_a   1.000
_cell.length_b   1.000
_cell.length_c   1.000
_cell.angle_alpha   90.00
_cell.angle_beta   90.00
_cell.angle_gamma   90.00
#
_symmetry.space_group_name_H-M   'P 1'
#
loop_
_entity.id
_entity.type
_entity.pdbx_description
1 polymer ?
#
loop_
_entity_poly.entity_id
_entity_poly.type
_entity_poly.pdbx_seq_one_letter_code
_entity_poly.pdbx_strand_id
1 'polypeptide(L)'
;MVVVWESLLMIVAGLFLLRFAGRKSISQMSLAQTVVMISIGSIIIQPIVESNVWRTLLAASVFILALIVMEYLQVKFNFMENFITGKSKIVIEQGELKTQNMKRLRFTVDQLEMRLRQQGINRINDVKTATLEPNGQLGYELYPDARPITVGEFKELMSLYTGLQVQQKQNNPHQTSNIFDEMKQNTDTPQSPDRLK
;
A
#
# COMPACT_ATOMS: atom_id res chain seq x y z
N MET A 1 20.05 25.02 -24.67
CA MET A 1 18.83 25.72 -24.23
C MET A 1 17.59 24.89 -24.57
N VAL A 2 17.41 24.40 -25.81
CA VAL A 2 16.24 23.59 -26.24
C VAL A 2 16.10 22.31 -25.43
N VAL A 3 17.18 21.54 -25.26
CA VAL A 3 17.21 20.26 -24.53
C VAL A 3 16.76 20.42 -23.06
N VAL A 4 17.16 21.50 -22.39
CA VAL A 4 16.77 21.76 -21.00
C VAL A 4 15.27 22.03 -20.90
N TRP A 5 14.72 22.79 -21.85
CA TRP A 5 13.29 23.11 -21.91
C TRP A 5 12.46 21.86 -22.23
N GLU A 6 12.89 21.07 -23.19
CA GLU A 6 12.24 19.80 -23.55
C GLU A 6 12.26 18.81 -22.39
N SER A 7 13.38 18.68 -21.68
CA SER A 7 13.49 17.83 -20.49
C SER A 7 12.53 18.27 -19.38
N LEU A 8 12.44 19.58 -19.11
CA LEU A 8 11.53 20.13 -18.11
C LEU A 8 10.06 19.86 -18.48
N LEU A 9 9.72 20.10 -19.75
CA LEU A 9 8.37 19.83 -20.27
C LEU A 9 8.01 18.36 -20.13
N MET A 10 8.95 17.45 -20.44
CA MET A 10 8.72 16.01 -20.33
C MET A 10 8.55 15.54 -18.87
N ILE A 11 9.30 16.12 -17.94
CA ILE A 11 9.12 15.82 -16.51
C ILE A 11 7.71 16.26 -16.07
N VAL A 12 7.30 17.48 -16.41
CA VAL A 12 5.98 18.00 -16.04
C VAL A 12 4.86 17.16 -16.69
N ALA A 13 4.98 16.86 -17.98
CA ALA A 13 4.02 16.02 -18.69
C ALA A 13 3.97 14.61 -18.08
N GLY A 14 5.12 14.01 -17.76
CA GLY A 14 5.21 12.71 -17.10
C GLY A 14 4.53 12.70 -15.73
N LEU A 15 4.78 13.70 -14.89
CA LEU A 15 4.11 13.84 -13.59
C LEU A 15 2.59 13.97 -13.75
N PHE A 16 2.15 14.75 -14.75
CA PHE A 16 0.73 14.92 -15.04
C PHE A 16 0.09 13.60 -15.50
N LEU A 17 0.75 12.89 -16.42
CA LEU A 17 0.28 11.59 -16.92
C LEU A 17 0.26 10.54 -15.80
N LEU A 18 1.29 10.47 -14.96
CA LEU A 18 1.35 9.53 -13.84
C LEU A 18 0.27 9.80 -12.77
N ARG A 19 -0.22 11.02 -12.66
CA ARG A 19 -1.34 11.36 -11.78
C ARG A 19 -2.62 10.59 -12.14
N PHE A 20 -2.83 10.26 -13.41
CA PHE A 20 -3.95 9.43 -13.87
C PHE A 20 -3.76 7.95 -13.56
N ALA A 21 -2.52 7.49 -13.38
CA ALA A 21 -2.19 6.11 -13.02
C ALA A 21 -2.55 5.72 -11.58
N GLY A 22 -3.06 6.67 -10.77
CA GLY A 22 -3.54 6.42 -9.40
C GLY A 22 -2.55 6.83 -8.31
N ARG A 23 -2.97 6.63 -7.04
CA ARG A 23 -2.24 7.05 -5.82
C ARG A 23 -1.55 5.88 -5.12
N LYS A 24 -1.17 4.84 -5.85
CA LYS A 24 -0.51 3.68 -5.25
C LYS A 24 0.98 3.98 -5.03
N SER A 25 1.49 3.61 -3.86
CA SER A 25 2.93 3.62 -3.60
C SER A 25 3.63 2.54 -4.44
N ILE A 26 4.86 2.80 -4.87
CA ILE A 26 5.69 1.82 -5.62
C ILE A 26 5.79 0.49 -4.86
N SER A 27 5.86 0.53 -3.52
CA SER A 27 5.89 -0.68 -2.68
C SER A 27 4.57 -1.47 -2.66
N GLN A 28 3.48 -0.89 -3.13
CA GLN A 28 2.15 -1.51 -3.17
C GLN A 28 1.75 -1.96 -4.58
N MET A 29 2.61 -1.71 -5.58
CA MET A 29 2.35 -2.10 -6.96
C MET A 29 2.60 -3.59 -7.17
N SER A 30 1.79 -4.20 -8.04
CA SER A 30 2.07 -5.54 -8.55
C SER A 30 3.28 -5.52 -9.50
N LEU A 31 3.89 -6.70 -9.73
CA LEU A 31 5.00 -6.82 -10.68
C LEU A 31 4.64 -6.28 -12.07
N ALA A 32 3.42 -6.55 -12.54
CA ALA A 32 2.95 -6.06 -13.84
C ALA A 32 2.90 -4.52 -13.87
N GLN A 33 2.35 -3.88 -12.85
CA GLN A 33 2.32 -2.42 -12.72
C GLN A 33 3.74 -1.83 -12.65
N THR A 34 4.64 -2.49 -11.93
CA THR A 34 6.06 -2.06 -11.84
C THR A 34 6.73 -2.08 -13.21
N VAL A 35 6.53 -3.14 -14.00
CA VAL A 35 7.07 -3.23 -15.37
C VAL A 35 6.55 -2.09 -16.25
N VAL A 36 5.25 -1.81 -16.20
CA VAL A 36 4.66 -0.70 -16.96
C VAL A 36 5.25 0.64 -16.53
N MET A 37 5.41 0.87 -15.21
CA MET A 37 5.97 2.11 -14.67
C MET A 37 7.43 2.32 -15.11
N ILE A 38 8.25 1.26 -15.08
CA ILE A 38 9.64 1.31 -15.57
C ILE A 38 9.66 1.63 -17.08
N SER A 39 8.76 1.02 -17.85
CA SER A 39 8.64 1.26 -19.29
C SER A 39 8.24 2.70 -19.60
N ILE A 40 7.29 3.27 -18.85
CA ILE A 40 6.91 4.69 -18.96
C ILE A 40 8.12 5.59 -18.65
N GLY A 41 8.86 5.31 -17.58
CA GLY A 41 10.06 6.07 -17.22
C GLY A 41 11.12 6.04 -18.32
N SER A 42 11.33 4.89 -18.95
CA SER A 42 12.28 4.74 -20.06
C SER A 42 11.82 5.54 -21.31
N ILE A 43 10.54 5.55 -21.61
CA ILE A 43 9.96 6.29 -22.75
C ILE A 43 10.09 7.79 -22.54
N ILE A 44 9.88 8.29 -21.31
CA ILE A 44 9.97 9.73 -21.01
C ILE A 44 11.38 10.30 -21.27
N ILE A 45 12.40 9.48 -21.17
CA ILE A 45 13.81 9.90 -21.45
C ILE A 45 14.13 9.94 -22.95
N GLN A 46 13.40 9.20 -23.79
CA GLN A 46 13.70 9.09 -25.24
C GLN A 46 13.77 10.41 -26.00
N PRO A 47 12.94 11.44 -25.75
CA PRO A 47 13.01 12.71 -26.48
C PRO A 47 14.31 13.49 -26.29
N ILE A 48 15.03 13.22 -25.21
CA ILE A 48 16.34 13.81 -24.97
C ILE A 48 17.36 13.25 -25.99
N VAL A 49 17.11 12.04 -26.50
CA VAL A 49 17.98 11.32 -27.46
C VAL A 49 17.42 11.44 -28.88
N GLU A 50 16.12 11.37 -29.04
CA GLU A 50 15.41 11.42 -30.32
C GLU A 50 14.46 12.62 -30.33
N SER A 51 14.68 13.61 -31.18
CA SER A 51 14.04 14.92 -31.23
C SER A 51 12.52 14.93 -31.56
N ASN A 52 11.73 13.95 -31.08
CA ASN A 52 10.31 13.85 -31.41
C ASN A 52 9.39 13.73 -30.17
N VAL A 53 9.20 14.84 -29.48
CA VAL A 53 8.37 14.97 -28.25
C VAL A 53 6.93 14.44 -28.46
N TRP A 54 6.34 14.66 -29.63
CA TRP A 54 4.97 14.21 -29.93
C TRP A 54 4.81 12.68 -29.89
N ARG A 55 5.73 11.97 -30.51
CA ARG A 55 5.72 10.50 -30.52
C ARG A 55 5.87 9.93 -29.12
N THR A 56 6.71 10.53 -28.30
CA THR A 56 6.92 10.11 -26.91
C THR A 56 5.67 10.33 -26.07
N LEU A 57 5.00 11.49 -26.19
CA LEU A 57 3.75 11.75 -25.48
C LEU A 57 2.65 10.77 -25.88
N LEU A 58 2.54 10.44 -27.16
CA LEU A 58 1.59 9.43 -27.64
C LEU A 58 1.92 8.05 -27.06
N ALA A 59 3.17 7.62 -27.12
CA ALA A 59 3.59 6.35 -26.57
C ALA A 59 3.31 6.26 -25.06
N ALA A 60 3.71 7.27 -24.28
CA ALA A 60 3.45 7.33 -22.84
C ALA A 60 1.93 7.28 -22.53
N SER A 61 1.11 7.99 -23.32
CA SER A 61 -0.35 7.98 -23.16
C SER A 61 -0.95 6.59 -23.42
N VAL A 62 -0.44 5.86 -24.43
CA VAL A 62 -0.87 4.48 -24.71
C VAL A 62 -0.52 3.54 -23.55
N PHE A 63 0.68 3.66 -22.98
CA PHE A 63 1.07 2.84 -21.82
C PHE A 63 0.19 3.12 -20.61
N ILE A 64 -0.12 4.38 -20.32
CA ILE A 64 -1.01 4.75 -19.22
C ILE A 64 -2.43 4.24 -19.46
N LEU A 65 -2.94 4.38 -20.68
CA LEU A 65 -4.24 3.84 -21.04
C LEU A 65 -4.28 2.31 -20.85
N ALA A 66 -3.24 1.62 -21.29
CA ALA A 66 -3.11 0.17 -21.09
C ALA A 66 -3.09 -0.20 -19.59
N LEU A 67 -2.39 0.59 -18.74
CA LEU A 67 -2.38 0.39 -17.30
C LEU A 67 -3.78 0.59 -16.69
N ILE A 68 -4.48 1.65 -17.05
CA ILE A 68 -5.85 1.92 -16.57
C ILE A 68 -6.81 0.79 -17.00
N VAL A 69 -6.73 0.35 -18.27
CA VAL A 69 -7.53 -0.77 -18.76
C VAL A 69 -7.21 -2.05 -18.01
N MET A 70 -5.94 -2.33 -17.78
CA MET A 70 -5.50 -3.50 -17.00
C MET A 70 -6.03 -3.46 -15.57
N GLU A 71 -5.96 -2.31 -14.89
CA GLU A 71 -6.53 -2.14 -13.54
C GLU A 71 -8.05 -2.31 -13.53
N TYR A 72 -8.73 -1.74 -14.51
CA TYR A 72 -10.18 -1.91 -14.65
C TYR A 72 -10.58 -3.37 -14.85
N LEU A 73 -9.85 -4.10 -15.70
CA LEU A 73 -10.07 -5.52 -15.93
C LEU A 73 -9.79 -6.37 -14.68
N GLN A 74 -8.77 -6.03 -13.89
CA GLN A 74 -8.47 -6.69 -12.62
C GLN A 74 -9.62 -6.53 -11.61
N VAL A 75 -10.18 -5.33 -11.48
CA VAL A 75 -11.32 -5.09 -10.58
C VAL A 75 -12.58 -5.81 -11.03
N LYS A 76 -12.78 -5.92 -12.34
CA LYS A 76 -14.01 -6.52 -12.92
C LYS A 76 -13.96 -8.05 -13.00
N PHE A 77 -12.79 -8.63 -13.22
CA PHE A 77 -12.62 -10.07 -13.46
C PHE A 77 -11.59 -10.68 -12.49
N ASN A 78 -12.06 -11.48 -11.54
CA ASN A 78 -11.21 -12.21 -10.58
C ASN A 78 -10.16 -13.12 -11.27
N PHE A 79 -10.46 -13.60 -12.48
CA PHE A 79 -9.51 -14.39 -13.27
C PHE A 79 -8.31 -13.56 -13.70
N MET A 80 -8.56 -12.32 -14.17
CA MET A 80 -7.52 -11.38 -14.58
C MET A 80 -6.66 -10.95 -13.39
N GLU A 81 -7.28 -10.68 -12.24
CA GLU A 81 -6.58 -10.38 -11.00
C GLU A 81 -5.60 -11.50 -10.63
N ASN A 82 -6.07 -12.75 -10.62
CA ASN A 82 -5.24 -13.90 -10.30
C ASN A 82 -4.08 -14.12 -11.28
N PHE A 83 -4.30 -13.82 -12.56
CA PHE A 83 -3.28 -14.00 -13.61
C PHE A 83 -2.22 -12.90 -13.57
N ILE A 84 -2.64 -11.64 -13.38
CA ILE A 84 -1.74 -10.47 -13.46
C ILE A 84 -1.05 -10.21 -12.12
N THR A 85 -1.81 -10.22 -11.03
CA THR A 85 -1.30 -9.88 -9.69
C THR A 85 -0.81 -11.13 -8.95
N GLY A 86 -1.51 -12.25 -9.11
CA GLY A 86 -1.27 -13.45 -8.32
C GLY A 86 -2.04 -13.43 -7.00
N LYS A 87 -1.96 -14.55 -6.27
CA LYS A 87 -2.60 -14.70 -4.95
C LYS A 87 -1.56 -14.67 -3.85
N SER A 88 -1.95 -14.12 -2.70
CA SER A 88 -1.22 -14.28 -1.45
C SER A 88 -0.99 -15.75 -1.12
N LYS A 89 0.13 -16.08 -0.50
CA LYS A 89 0.49 -17.44 -0.11
C LYS A 89 0.78 -17.49 1.38
N ILE A 90 0.14 -18.42 2.07
CA ILE A 90 0.36 -18.66 3.50
C ILE A 90 1.78 -19.19 3.69
N VAL A 91 2.56 -18.54 4.55
CA VAL A 91 3.93 -18.91 4.93
C VAL A 91 4.01 -19.35 6.40
N ILE A 92 3.10 -18.84 7.25
CA ILE A 92 2.88 -19.31 8.62
C ILE A 92 1.39 -19.63 8.77
N GLU A 93 1.07 -20.76 9.36
CA GLU A 93 -0.28 -21.16 9.72
C GLU A 93 -0.28 -21.84 11.08
N GLN A 94 -1.09 -21.33 12.03
CA GLN A 94 -1.17 -21.78 13.42
C GLN A 94 0.20 -21.79 14.13
N GLY A 95 1.03 -20.77 13.88
CA GLY A 95 2.38 -20.67 14.46
C GLY A 95 3.44 -21.55 13.80
N GLU A 96 3.08 -22.35 12.80
CA GLU A 96 3.99 -23.26 12.11
C GLU A 96 4.38 -22.76 10.71
N LEU A 97 5.64 -22.97 10.34
CA LEU A 97 6.17 -22.62 9.03
C LEU A 97 5.66 -23.57 7.95
N LYS A 98 5.03 -23.03 6.89
CA LYS A 98 4.63 -23.81 5.71
C LYS A 98 5.81 -23.90 4.71
N THR A 99 6.76 -24.77 5.04
CA THR A 99 8.02 -24.92 4.29
C THR A 99 7.82 -25.25 2.81
N GLN A 100 6.76 -25.99 2.46
CA GLN A 100 6.45 -26.29 1.05
C GLN A 100 6.08 -25.03 0.26
N ASN A 101 5.26 -24.15 0.84
CA ASN A 101 4.90 -22.88 0.22
C ASN A 101 6.11 -21.97 0.09
N MET A 102 6.93 -21.89 1.14
CA MET A 102 8.17 -21.10 1.13
C MET A 102 9.14 -21.56 0.05
N LYS A 103 9.35 -22.89 -0.11
CA LYS A 103 10.17 -23.44 -1.19
C LYS A 103 9.64 -23.08 -2.58
N ARG A 104 8.33 -23.15 -2.81
CA ARG A 104 7.69 -22.75 -4.08
C ARG A 104 7.88 -21.28 -4.39
N LEU A 105 7.87 -20.44 -3.35
CA LEU A 105 8.07 -18.99 -3.45
C LEU A 105 9.56 -18.60 -3.51
N ARG A 106 10.48 -19.57 -3.35
CA ARG A 106 11.93 -19.32 -3.20
C ARG A 106 12.22 -18.33 -2.07
N PHE A 107 11.44 -18.44 -0.98
CA PHE A 107 11.46 -17.55 0.16
C PHE A 107 12.09 -18.28 1.34
N THR A 108 13.17 -17.74 1.90
CA THR A 108 13.92 -18.36 2.99
C THR A 108 13.34 -18.02 4.36
N VAL A 109 13.67 -18.83 5.38
CA VAL A 109 13.27 -18.54 6.76
C VAL A 109 13.91 -17.23 7.23
N ASP A 110 15.18 -16.99 6.92
CA ASP A 110 15.87 -15.73 7.27
C ASP A 110 15.20 -14.51 6.70
N GLN A 111 14.71 -14.59 5.44
CA GLN A 111 13.93 -13.53 4.82
C GLN A 111 12.59 -13.30 5.53
N LEU A 112 11.92 -14.37 5.96
CA LEU A 112 10.68 -14.27 6.73
C LEU A 112 10.94 -13.60 8.08
N GLU A 113 11.95 -14.06 8.82
CA GLU A 113 12.33 -13.49 10.10
C GLU A 113 12.72 -12.00 9.99
N MET A 114 13.47 -11.65 8.94
CA MET A 114 13.82 -10.26 8.67
C MET A 114 12.56 -9.40 8.50
N ARG A 115 11.55 -9.89 7.74
CA ARG A 115 10.29 -9.16 7.54
C ARG A 115 9.45 -9.09 8.81
N LEU A 116 9.42 -10.15 9.62
CA LEU A 116 8.75 -10.14 10.93
C LEU A 116 9.38 -9.09 11.85
N ARG A 117 10.73 -9.05 11.91
CA ARG A 117 11.45 -8.02 12.70
C ARG A 117 11.15 -6.60 12.21
N GLN A 118 10.99 -6.38 10.89
CA GLN A 118 10.59 -5.07 10.35
C GLN A 118 9.19 -4.65 10.80
N GLN A 119 8.32 -5.62 11.14
CA GLN A 119 6.99 -5.39 11.71
C GLN A 119 6.97 -5.36 13.24
N GLY A 120 8.14 -5.42 13.88
CA GLY A 120 8.26 -5.44 15.34
C GLY A 120 7.97 -6.79 15.99
N ILE A 121 7.87 -7.86 15.19
CA ILE A 121 7.58 -9.22 15.68
C ILE A 121 8.91 -9.96 15.89
N ASN A 122 9.16 -10.37 17.14
CA ASN A 122 10.43 -11.00 17.52
C ASN A 122 10.38 -12.53 17.55
N ARG A 123 9.18 -13.13 17.54
CA ARG A 123 9.01 -14.58 17.65
C ARG A 123 8.02 -15.07 16.60
N ILE A 124 8.37 -16.13 15.89
CA ILE A 124 7.48 -16.79 14.92
C ILE A 124 6.23 -17.34 15.61
N ASN A 125 6.40 -17.88 16.84
CA ASN A 125 5.29 -18.47 17.61
C ASN A 125 4.22 -17.45 18.04
N ASP A 126 4.52 -16.15 18.03
CA ASP A 126 3.57 -15.08 18.30
C ASP A 126 2.61 -14.86 17.12
N VAL A 127 2.98 -15.39 15.94
CA VAL A 127 2.22 -15.22 14.70
C VAL A 127 1.29 -16.42 14.49
N LYS A 128 -0.01 -16.17 14.52
CA LYS A 128 -1.02 -17.18 14.22
C LYS A 128 -1.03 -17.52 12.71
N THR A 129 -1.09 -16.50 11.86
CA THR A 129 -1.12 -16.66 10.41
C THR A 129 -0.25 -15.57 9.78
N ALA A 130 0.56 -15.94 8.78
CA ALA A 130 1.23 -14.95 7.93
C ALA A 130 1.13 -15.34 6.45
N THR A 131 0.94 -14.34 5.61
CA THR A 131 0.85 -14.46 4.16
C THR A 131 1.93 -13.61 3.49
N LEU A 132 2.51 -14.15 2.42
CA LEU A 132 3.34 -13.37 1.51
C LEU A 132 2.46 -12.86 0.37
N GLU A 133 2.36 -11.54 0.30
CA GLU A 133 1.54 -10.86 -0.70
C GLU A 133 2.25 -10.81 -2.08
N PRO A 134 1.52 -10.63 -3.19
CA PRO A 134 2.10 -10.56 -4.53
C PRO A 134 3.12 -9.44 -4.73
N ASN A 135 3.00 -8.35 -3.97
CA ASN A 135 3.96 -7.24 -3.96
C ASN A 135 5.18 -7.52 -3.06
N GLY A 136 5.23 -8.72 -2.46
CA GLY A 136 6.31 -9.14 -1.56
C GLY A 136 6.18 -8.61 -0.14
N GLN A 137 5.13 -7.92 0.24
CA GLN A 137 4.87 -7.53 1.63
C GLN A 137 4.39 -8.74 2.45
N LEU A 138 4.53 -8.65 3.78
CA LEU A 138 4.05 -9.66 4.71
C LEU A 138 2.76 -9.18 5.37
N GLY A 139 1.65 -9.92 5.13
CA GLY A 139 0.43 -9.82 5.94
C GLY A 139 0.56 -10.76 7.13
N TYR A 140 0.08 -10.37 8.31
CA TYR A 140 0.13 -11.23 9.49
C TYR A 140 -1.02 -11.00 10.45
N GLU A 141 -1.35 -12.05 11.20
CA GLU A 141 -2.26 -12.06 12.34
C GLU A 141 -1.50 -12.64 13.54
N LEU A 142 -1.49 -11.91 14.64
CA LEU A 142 -0.89 -12.38 15.89
C LEU A 142 -1.89 -13.19 16.70
N TYR A 143 -1.39 -14.07 17.58
CA TYR A 143 -2.22 -14.66 18.61
C TYR A 143 -2.74 -13.58 19.57
N PRO A 144 -3.91 -13.80 20.21
CA PRO A 144 -4.48 -12.83 21.16
C PRO A 144 -3.52 -12.38 22.24
N ASP A 145 -2.68 -13.31 22.74
CA ASP A 145 -1.71 -13.06 23.82
C ASP A 145 -0.47 -12.27 23.35
N ALA A 146 -0.24 -12.19 22.03
CA ALA A 146 0.91 -11.51 21.44
C ALA A 146 0.56 -10.16 20.79
N ARG A 147 -0.73 -9.85 20.66
CA ARG A 147 -1.18 -8.57 20.06
C ARG A 147 -1.21 -7.45 21.09
N PRO A 148 -1.01 -6.20 20.67
CA PRO A 148 -1.23 -5.05 21.54
C PRO A 148 -2.66 -5.03 22.07
N ILE A 149 -2.80 -4.82 23.39
CA ILE A 149 -4.12 -4.69 24.03
C ILE A 149 -4.80 -3.39 23.59
N THR A 150 -6.08 -3.45 23.29
CA THR A 150 -6.87 -2.26 23.00
C THR A 150 -7.28 -1.57 24.31
N VAL A 151 -7.56 -0.27 24.23
CA VAL A 151 -8.08 0.49 25.39
C VAL A 151 -9.39 -0.08 25.89
N GLY A 152 -10.21 -0.67 25.02
CA GLY A 152 -11.44 -1.35 25.40
C GLY A 152 -11.19 -2.59 26.24
N GLU A 153 -10.33 -3.50 25.75
CA GLU A 153 -9.93 -4.71 26.46
C GLU A 153 -9.25 -4.38 27.79
N PHE A 154 -8.38 -3.35 27.81
CA PHE A 154 -7.75 -2.90 29.06
C PHE A 154 -8.80 -2.43 30.11
N LYS A 155 -9.79 -1.64 29.70
CA LYS A 155 -10.87 -1.19 30.59
C LYS A 155 -11.70 -2.35 31.11
N GLU A 156 -11.99 -3.33 30.26
CA GLU A 156 -12.70 -4.54 30.64
C GLU A 156 -11.92 -5.34 31.69
N LEU A 157 -10.62 -5.59 31.44
CA LEU A 157 -9.74 -6.25 32.40
C LEU A 157 -9.67 -5.48 33.74
N MET A 158 -9.54 -4.16 33.69
CA MET A 158 -9.52 -3.33 34.90
C MET A 158 -10.86 -3.39 35.66
N SER A 159 -12.00 -3.42 34.96
CA SER A 159 -13.32 -3.54 35.60
C SER A 159 -13.49 -4.89 36.31
N LEU A 160 -12.99 -5.97 35.71
CA LEU A 160 -12.98 -7.30 36.31
C LEU A 160 -12.10 -7.37 37.56
N TYR A 161 -10.92 -6.71 37.52
CA TYR A 161 -9.97 -6.74 38.64
C TYR A 161 -10.38 -5.86 39.81
N THR A 162 -10.99 -4.72 39.58
CA THR A 162 -11.32 -3.76 40.64
C THR A 162 -12.73 -3.96 41.20
N GLY A 163 -13.60 -4.81 40.62
CA GLY A 163 -14.98 -4.98 41.02
C GLY A 163 -15.81 -3.70 40.91
N LEU A 164 -15.20 -2.64 40.38
CA LEU A 164 -15.85 -1.37 40.12
C LEU A 164 -16.50 -1.46 38.75
N GLN A 165 -17.83 -1.55 38.74
CA GLN A 165 -18.56 -1.14 37.54
C GLN A 165 -18.15 0.31 37.26
N VAL A 166 -17.32 0.47 36.25
CA VAL A 166 -17.09 1.81 35.70
C VAL A 166 -18.43 2.27 35.21
N GLN A 167 -19.15 3.05 36.07
CA GLN A 167 -20.29 3.82 35.60
C GLN A 167 -19.80 4.53 34.36
N GLN A 168 -20.40 4.23 33.22
CA GLN A 168 -20.23 5.01 32.01
C GLN A 168 -20.71 6.42 32.32
N LYS A 169 -19.79 7.23 32.86
CA LYS A 169 -19.93 8.65 32.85
C LYS A 169 -19.95 9.01 31.37
N GLN A 170 -21.12 9.32 30.85
CA GLN A 170 -21.28 10.02 29.58
C GLN A 170 -20.57 11.38 29.71
N ASN A 171 -19.24 11.34 29.61
CA ASN A 171 -18.48 12.51 29.30
C ASN A 171 -18.54 12.62 27.78
N ASN A 172 -19.22 13.63 27.31
CA ASN A 172 -19.10 14.11 25.94
C ASN A 172 -17.64 13.95 25.49
N PRO A 173 -17.38 13.27 24.41
CA PRO A 173 -16.02 13.26 23.86
C PRO A 173 -15.67 14.72 23.64
N HIS A 174 -14.63 15.20 24.31
CA HIS A 174 -13.94 16.40 23.87
C HIS A 174 -13.78 16.28 22.37
N GLN A 175 -14.33 17.24 21.65
CA GLN A 175 -14.05 17.46 20.24
C GLN A 175 -12.57 17.82 20.10
N THR A 176 -11.70 16.86 20.33
CA THR A 176 -10.37 16.89 19.71
C THR A 176 -10.64 16.58 18.25
N SER A 177 -10.62 17.62 17.42
CA SER A 177 -10.69 17.48 15.98
C SER A 177 -9.64 16.43 15.56
N ASN A 178 -10.13 15.24 15.26
CA ASN A 178 -9.28 14.17 14.78
C ASN A 178 -8.93 14.54 13.34
N ILE A 179 -7.65 14.36 12.95
CA ILE A 179 -7.15 14.62 11.59
C ILE A 179 -8.06 13.97 10.52
N PHE A 180 -8.71 12.87 10.88
CA PHE A 180 -9.65 12.16 10.01
C PHE A 180 -11.05 12.81 9.94
N ASP A 181 -11.45 13.58 10.94
CA ASP A 181 -12.73 14.31 10.93
C ASP A 181 -12.64 15.53 10.01
N GLU A 182 -11.46 16.17 9.93
CA GLU A 182 -11.19 17.23 8.94
C GLU A 182 -11.25 16.70 7.50
N MET A 183 -10.80 15.46 7.25
CA MET A 183 -10.90 14.86 5.92
C MET A 183 -12.35 14.53 5.51
N LYS A 184 -13.23 14.23 6.45
CA LYS A 184 -14.66 13.99 6.19
C LYS A 184 -15.43 15.29 5.93
N GLN A 185 -15.06 16.39 6.59
CA GLN A 185 -15.68 17.69 6.39
C GLN A 185 -15.23 18.39 5.11
N ASN A 186 -14.01 18.10 4.62
CA ASN A 186 -13.46 18.71 3.41
C ASN A 186 -13.92 18.10 2.09
N THR A 187 -14.89 17.18 2.11
CA THR A 187 -15.55 16.75 0.87
C THR A 187 -16.56 17.76 0.34
N ASP A 188 -16.98 18.76 1.15
CA ASP A 188 -18.02 19.68 0.75
C ASP A 188 -17.68 21.18 0.75
N THR A 189 -16.47 21.60 1.18
CA THR A 189 -16.07 23.02 1.07
C THR A 189 -14.55 23.22 0.98
N PRO A 190 -14.05 24.01 0.00
CA PRO A 190 -12.62 24.31 -0.10
C PRO A 190 -12.28 25.52 0.78
N GLN A 191 -11.87 25.29 2.02
CA GLN A 191 -11.17 26.32 2.80
C GLN A 191 -9.97 25.69 3.52
N SER A 192 -8.79 25.97 2.97
CA SER A 192 -7.52 25.70 3.61
C SER A 192 -7.34 26.65 4.81
N PRO A 193 -7.01 26.17 6.01
CA PRO A 193 -6.69 27.06 7.11
C PRO A 193 -5.36 27.78 6.87
N ASP A 194 -5.35 29.09 7.06
CA ASP A 194 -4.25 30.05 6.84
C ASP A 194 -2.97 29.83 7.74
N ARG A 195 -2.74 28.63 8.26
CA ARG A 195 -1.67 28.34 9.22
C ARG A 195 -0.44 27.61 8.65
N LEU A 196 -0.37 27.45 7.35
CA LEU A 196 0.80 26.85 6.69
C LEU A 196 1.36 27.79 5.61
N LYS A 197 1.59 29.05 5.96
CA LYS A 197 2.53 29.93 5.24
C LYS A 197 3.74 30.20 6.09
#